data_3c5ac4a4de7e2cdf4cd2d50f075bc4d2
#
_entry.id   3c5ac4a4de7e2cdf4cd2d50f075bc4d2
#
_cell.length_a   1.000
_cell.length_b   1.000
_cell.length_c   1.000
_cell.angle_alpha   90.00
_cell.angle_beta   90.00
_cell.angle_gamma   90.00
#
_symmetry.space_group_name_H-M   'P 1'
#
loop_
_entity.id
_entity.type
_entity.pdbx_description
1 polymer ?
#
loop_
_entity_poly.entity_id
_entity_poly.type
_entity_poly.pdbx_seq_one_letter_code
_entity_poly.pdbx_strand_id
1 'polypeptide(L)'
;MGIVMRKISITIIFVLIGILQSRAVTLDTLTVCIKGMQCDKCAHKVMTRAMDIPGVNDIWFNIERRTATISYAPSLTCPDSIKAPFAGQRYNMTPYNPTDSIIRNMGLRMELTDSASARRAVVALSGHEGIDSLAPHLNRRYLFIRYDANRISKDEIKKLLIDAGFTPTSYYTSDKVGYALFYIPHGKNLKTLADDATTFDGVEDVCLNPATRKIGFTYLKDTTSEDKLRRKIK
;
A
#
# COMPACT_ATOMS: atom_id res chain seq x y z
N MET A 1 -1.44 9.21 73.97
CA MET A 1 -2.22 9.68 72.82
C MET A 1 -1.45 9.67 71.51
N GLY A 2 -0.11 9.58 71.46
CA GLY A 2 0.71 9.64 70.24
C GLY A 2 0.79 8.34 69.40
N ILE A 3 0.63 7.15 69.98
CA ILE A 3 0.83 5.86 69.31
C ILE A 3 -0.36 5.47 68.41
N VAL A 4 -1.59 5.82 68.83
CA VAL A 4 -2.81 5.51 68.03
C VAL A 4 -2.89 6.34 66.77
N MET A 5 -2.53 7.63 66.81
CA MET A 5 -2.53 8.50 65.60
C MET A 5 -1.50 8.06 64.57
N ARG A 6 -0.32 7.53 64.99
CA ARG A 6 0.74 7.08 64.10
C ARG A 6 0.35 5.82 63.32
N LYS A 7 -0.41 4.89 63.93
CA LYS A 7 -0.96 3.68 63.27
C LYS A 7 -2.04 4.00 62.25
N ILE A 8 -2.93 4.98 62.54
CA ILE A 8 -4.00 5.42 61.63
C ILE A 8 -3.43 6.11 60.39
N SER A 9 -2.40 6.96 60.53
CA SER A 9 -1.71 7.59 59.38
C SER A 9 -1.04 6.58 58.42
N ILE A 10 -0.44 5.52 58.95
CA ILE A 10 0.23 4.51 58.10
C ILE A 10 -0.83 3.67 57.38
N THR A 11 -1.96 3.35 57.99
CA THR A 11 -3.07 2.59 57.38
C THR A 11 -3.71 3.40 56.22
N ILE A 12 -3.91 4.69 56.41
CA ILE A 12 -4.48 5.58 55.37
C ILE A 12 -3.53 5.69 54.16
N ILE A 13 -2.21 5.76 54.39
CA ILE A 13 -1.20 5.79 53.31
C ILE A 13 -1.23 4.50 52.50
N PHE A 14 -1.36 3.31 53.15
CA PHE A 14 -1.45 2.05 52.43
C PHE A 14 -2.76 1.90 51.63
N VAL A 15 -3.88 2.44 52.09
CA VAL A 15 -5.13 2.46 51.34
C VAL A 15 -5.06 3.42 50.14
N LEU A 16 -4.40 4.56 50.29
CA LEU A 16 -4.21 5.49 49.13
C LEU A 16 -3.28 4.95 48.07
N ILE A 17 -2.24 4.19 48.40
CA ILE A 17 -1.31 3.55 47.44
C ILE A 17 -2.01 2.43 46.65
N GLY A 18 -3.02 1.75 47.26
CA GLY A 18 -3.79 0.71 46.57
C GLY A 18 -4.75 1.21 45.49
N ILE A 19 -5.07 2.51 45.47
CA ILE A 19 -6.02 3.11 44.46
C ILE A 19 -5.32 3.56 43.19
N LEU A 20 -3.98 3.65 43.19
CA LEU A 20 -3.15 4.01 42.04
C LEU A 20 -2.72 2.80 41.16
N GLN A 21 -3.49 1.72 41.18
CA GLN A 21 -3.32 0.67 40.17
C GLN A 21 -3.91 1.22 38.86
N SER A 22 -3.09 1.91 38.08
CA SER A 22 -3.37 2.18 36.69
C SER A 22 -3.64 0.84 36.00
N ARG A 23 -4.89 0.59 35.68
CA ARG A 23 -5.28 -0.56 34.85
C ARG A 23 -4.55 -0.37 33.53
N ALA A 24 -3.51 -1.15 33.28
CA ALA A 24 -2.92 -1.22 31.95
C ALA A 24 -4.07 -1.57 31.00
N VAL A 25 -4.33 -0.66 30.07
CA VAL A 25 -5.33 -0.91 29.01
C VAL A 25 -4.74 -2.03 28.16
N THR A 26 -5.34 -3.21 28.25
CA THR A 26 -4.98 -4.33 27.38
C THR A 26 -5.45 -3.96 25.97
N LEU A 27 -4.52 -3.86 25.03
CA LEU A 27 -4.83 -3.64 23.63
C LEU A 27 -4.83 -4.97 22.89
N ASP A 28 -5.72 -5.11 21.96
CA ASP A 28 -5.82 -6.22 21.02
C ASP A 28 -5.55 -5.72 19.60
N THR A 29 -5.36 -6.63 18.65
CA THR A 29 -5.07 -6.29 17.25
C THR A 29 -6.03 -6.98 16.31
N LEU A 30 -6.48 -6.23 15.29
CA LEU A 30 -7.31 -6.71 14.20
C LEU A 30 -6.60 -6.46 12.87
N THR A 31 -6.29 -7.51 12.12
CA THR A 31 -5.79 -7.37 10.75
C THR A 31 -6.92 -7.58 9.74
N VAL A 32 -7.07 -6.62 8.84
CA VAL A 32 -8.12 -6.61 7.80
C VAL A 32 -7.54 -6.36 6.42
N CYS A 33 -8.18 -6.91 5.38
CA CYS A 33 -8.03 -6.45 4.01
C CYS A 33 -8.93 -5.25 3.76
N ILE A 34 -8.42 -4.23 3.05
CA ILE A 34 -9.17 -3.03 2.71
C ILE A 34 -9.36 -2.96 1.20
N LYS A 35 -10.55 -3.33 0.73
CA LYS A 35 -10.92 -3.24 -0.68
C LYS A 35 -10.85 -1.78 -1.12
N GLY A 36 -10.21 -1.52 -2.27
CA GLY A 36 -10.11 -0.17 -2.84
C GLY A 36 -8.93 0.67 -2.32
N MET A 37 -8.16 0.20 -1.33
CA MET A 37 -6.93 0.86 -0.89
C MET A 37 -5.79 0.56 -1.90
N GLN A 38 -5.25 1.60 -2.54
CA GLN A 38 -4.23 1.46 -3.58
C GLN A 38 -3.03 2.39 -3.38
N CYS A 39 -3.12 3.35 -2.47
CA CYS A 39 -2.11 4.39 -2.26
C CYS A 39 -2.20 4.98 -0.85
N ASP A 40 -1.17 5.73 -0.44
CA ASP A 40 -1.09 6.39 0.87
C ASP A 40 -2.27 7.36 1.12
N LYS A 41 -2.73 8.05 0.08
CA LYS A 41 -3.90 8.94 0.16
C LYS A 41 -5.19 8.18 0.49
N CYS A 42 -5.30 6.94 0.01
CA CYS A 42 -6.41 6.05 0.35
C CYS A 42 -6.29 5.58 1.80
N ALA A 43 -5.09 5.17 2.22
CA ALA A 43 -4.81 4.75 3.60
C ALA A 43 -5.10 5.88 4.60
N HIS A 44 -4.69 7.11 4.29
CA HIS A 44 -4.97 8.27 5.15
C HIS A 44 -6.48 8.50 5.36
N LYS A 45 -7.31 8.33 4.33
CA LYS A 45 -8.78 8.45 4.47
C LYS A 45 -9.37 7.35 5.35
N VAL A 46 -8.83 6.14 5.26
CA VAL A 46 -9.23 5.03 6.14
C VAL A 46 -8.78 5.30 7.56
N MET A 47 -7.54 5.76 7.75
CA MET A 47 -6.98 6.11 9.06
C MET A 47 -7.83 7.14 9.78
N THR A 48 -8.13 8.28 9.13
CA THR A 48 -8.95 9.35 9.72
C THR A 48 -10.28 8.79 10.24
N ARG A 49 -10.96 7.97 9.42
CA ARG A 49 -12.25 7.41 9.81
C ARG A 49 -12.16 6.33 10.88
N ALA A 50 -11.08 5.53 10.88
CA ALA A 50 -10.89 4.47 11.87
C ALA A 50 -10.51 5.06 13.24
N MET A 51 -9.71 6.12 13.27
CA MET A 51 -9.31 6.81 14.50
C MET A 51 -10.46 7.55 15.19
N ASP A 52 -11.55 7.85 14.47
CA ASP A 52 -12.77 8.41 15.04
C ASP A 52 -13.60 7.36 15.82
N ILE A 53 -13.27 6.07 15.74
CA ILE A 53 -14.00 5.00 16.42
C ILE A 53 -13.50 4.91 17.87
N PRO A 54 -14.38 5.05 18.88
CA PRO A 54 -13.98 4.92 20.28
C PRO A 54 -13.30 3.58 20.55
N GLY A 55 -12.15 3.60 21.19
CA GLY A 55 -11.39 2.39 21.52
C GLY A 55 -10.37 1.97 20.46
N VAL A 56 -10.35 2.53 19.27
CA VAL A 56 -9.24 2.39 18.32
C VAL A 56 -8.08 3.25 18.81
N ASN A 57 -6.90 2.62 18.93
CA ASN A 57 -5.70 3.25 19.47
C ASN A 57 -4.70 3.65 18.36
N ASP A 58 -4.47 2.75 17.40
CA ASP A 58 -3.55 2.99 16.30
C ASP A 58 -3.87 2.12 15.09
N ILE A 59 -3.35 2.48 13.91
CA ILE A 59 -3.55 1.75 12.67
C ILE A 59 -2.32 1.81 11.77
N TRP A 60 -1.83 0.65 11.33
CA TRP A 60 -0.71 0.49 10.40
C TRP A 60 -1.18 -0.09 9.08
N PHE A 61 -0.67 0.44 7.98
CA PHE A 61 -1.06 0.02 6.63
C PHE A 61 0.07 -0.69 5.91
N ASN A 62 -0.28 -1.76 5.21
CA ASN A 62 0.50 -2.30 4.13
C ASN A 62 -0.23 -2.05 2.81
N ILE A 63 0.21 -1.03 2.06
CA ILE A 63 -0.43 -0.63 0.80
C ILE A 63 -0.32 -1.73 -0.26
N GLU A 64 0.80 -2.42 -0.29
CA GLU A 64 1.06 -3.49 -1.24
C GLU A 64 0.08 -4.66 -1.03
N ARG A 65 -0.09 -5.10 0.20
CA ARG A 65 -1.04 -6.16 0.58
C ARG A 65 -2.47 -5.64 0.73
N ARG A 66 -2.68 -4.33 0.67
CA ARG A 66 -3.99 -3.70 0.95
C ARG A 66 -4.54 -4.09 2.31
N THR A 67 -3.67 -4.22 3.30
CA THR A 67 -4.06 -4.58 4.66
C THR A 67 -3.85 -3.44 5.63
N ALA A 68 -4.61 -3.46 6.72
CA ALA A 68 -4.37 -2.65 7.90
C ALA A 68 -4.37 -3.53 9.14
N THR A 69 -3.46 -3.24 10.06
CA THR A 69 -3.46 -3.78 11.42
C THR A 69 -3.89 -2.68 12.37
N ILE A 70 -5.00 -2.89 13.06
CA ILE A 70 -5.66 -1.93 13.93
C ILE A 70 -5.46 -2.39 15.38
N SER A 71 -4.86 -1.53 16.19
CA SER A 71 -4.76 -1.72 17.64
C SER A 71 -5.98 -1.09 18.32
N TYR A 72 -6.63 -1.80 19.20
CA TYR A 72 -7.85 -1.33 19.85
C TYR A 72 -7.99 -1.85 21.30
N ALA A 73 -8.78 -1.15 22.11
CA ALA A 73 -9.13 -1.54 23.46
C ALA A 73 -10.41 -2.40 23.46
N PRO A 74 -10.35 -3.71 23.78
CA PRO A 74 -11.51 -4.61 23.76
C PRO A 74 -12.62 -4.21 24.74
N SER A 75 -12.29 -3.43 25.75
CA SER A 75 -13.25 -2.88 26.70
C SER A 75 -14.14 -1.78 26.13
N LEU A 76 -13.76 -1.18 24.99
CA LEU A 76 -14.45 -0.04 24.37
C LEU A 76 -15.03 -0.36 23.00
N THR A 77 -14.43 -1.29 22.27
CA THR A 77 -14.86 -1.64 20.90
C THR A 77 -14.56 -3.10 20.58
N CYS A 78 -15.10 -3.59 19.48
CA CYS A 78 -14.84 -4.95 18.98
C CYS A 78 -14.61 -4.93 17.46
N PRO A 79 -14.05 -6.02 16.88
CA PRO A 79 -13.77 -6.13 15.45
C PRO A 79 -14.95 -5.78 14.55
N ASP A 80 -16.17 -6.17 14.92
CA ASP A 80 -17.35 -5.89 14.10
C ASP A 80 -17.74 -4.40 14.15
N SER A 81 -17.64 -3.78 15.32
CA SER A 81 -17.86 -2.33 15.47
C SER A 81 -16.83 -1.50 14.68
N ILE A 82 -15.58 -1.97 14.60
CA ILE A 82 -14.52 -1.33 13.82
C ILE A 82 -14.80 -1.44 12.32
N LYS A 83 -15.27 -2.59 11.84
CA LYS A 83 -15.58 -2.83 10.42
C LYS A 83 -16.89 -2.19 9.95
N ALA A 84 -17.88 -2.06 10.82
CA ALA A 84 -19.25 -1.62 10.49
C ALA A 84 -19.30 -0.29 9.71
N PRO A 85 -18.56 0.79 10.06
CA PRO A 85 -18.58 2.04 9.32
C PRO A 85 -18.06 1.93 7.89
N PHE A 86 -17.32 0.87 7.56
CA PHE A 86 -16.72 0.63 6.25
C PHE A 86 -17.55 -0.36 5.39
N ALA A 87 -18.55 -1.02 5.97
CA ALA A 87 -19.38 -2.00 5.27
C ALA A 87 -20.10 -1.37 4.08
N GLY A 88 -20.03 -2.03 2.91
CA GLY A 88 -20.65 -1.54 1.67
C GLY A 88 -20.01 -0.27 1.07
N GLN A 89 -18.96 0.27 1.70
CA GLN A 89 -18.27 1.47 1.24
C GLN A 89 -17.11 1.13 0.29
N ARG A 90 -16.54 2.17 -0.34
CA ARG A 90 -15.35 2.04 -1.21
C ARG A 90 -14.18 1.33 -0.51
N TYR A 91 -14.00 1.57 0.79
CA TYR A 91 -12.93 1.00 1.62
C TYR A 91 -13.49 -0.07 2.55
N ASN A 92 -14.23 -1.02 1.99
CA ASN A 92 -14.79 -2.12 2.76
C ASN A 92 -13.69 -2.96 3.40
N MET A 93 -13.85 -3.22 4.71
CA MET A 93 -12.94 -4.06 5.51
C MET A 93 -13.45 -5.49 5.56
N THR A 94 -12.62 -6.43 5.15
CA THR A 94 -12.87 -7.87 5.23
C THR A 94 -11.78 -8.54 6.07
N PRO A 95 -12.05 -9.70 6.69
CA PRO A 95 -11.01 -10.45 7.39
C PRO A 95 -9.80 -10.70 6.48
N TYR A 96 -8.60 -10.53 7.02
CA TYR A 96 -7.36 -10.88 6.33
C TYR A 96 -7.07 -12.36 6.52
N ASN A 97 -6.82 -13.06 5.41
CA ASN A 97 -6.31 -14.43 5.43
C ASN A 97 -4.94 -14.45 4.73
N PRO A 98 -3.84 -14.82 5.41
CA PRO A 98 -2.50 -14.84 4.82
C PRO A 98 -2.35 -15.88 3.70
N THR A 99 -3.26 -16.84 3.57
CA THR A 99 -3.25 -17.82 2.48
C THR A 99 -3.92 -17.31 1.21
N ASP A 100 -4.69 -16.22 1.27
CA ASP A 100 -5.32 -15.62 0.10
C ASP A 100 -4.27 -14.99 -0.82
N SER A 101 -4.47 -15.11 -2.13
CA SER A 101 -3.62 -14.46 -3.11
C SER A 101 -4.00 -13.00 -3.29
N ILE A 102 -3.01 -12.10 -3.17
CA ILE A 102 -3.17 -10.67 -3.45
C ILE A 102 -2.35 -10.31 -4.68
N ILE A 103 -2.96 -10.51 -5.84
CA ILE A 103 -2.28 -10.29 -7.11
C ILE A 103 -2.05 -8.80 -7.36
N ARG A 104 -0.80 -8.47 -7.66
CA ARG A 104 -0.31 -7.13 -7.99
C ARG A 104 0.46 -7.16 -9.30
N ASN A 105 0.48 -6.01 -9.96
CA ASN A 105 1.28 -5.79 -11.16
C ASN A 105 2.27 -4.66 -10.89
N MET A 106 3.47 -4.80 -11.42
CA MET A 106 4.45 -3.71 -11.46
C MET A 106 5.26 -3.76 -12.75
N GLY A 107 5.74 -2.60 -13.20
CA GLY A 107 6.71 -2.46 -14.26
C GLY A 107 8.00 -1.88 -13.68
N LEU A 108 9.14 -2.52 -13.96
CA LEU A 108 10.45 -2.04 -13.56
C LEU A 108 11.28 -1.72 -14.80
N ARG A 109 11.68 -0.46 -14.94
CA ARG A 109 12.68 -0.07 -15.94
C ARG A 109 14.05 -0.54 -15.48
N MET A 110 14.79 -1.12 -16.42
CA MET A 110 16.15 -1.61 -16.20
C MET A 110 16.88 -1.76 -17.52
N GLU A 111 18.13 -2.20 -17.48
CA GLU A 111 19.01 -2.33 -18.65
C GLU A 111 18.64 -3.55 -19.52
N LEU A 112 17.40 -3.62 -20.00
CA LEU A 112 16.95 -4.62 -20.96
C LEU A 112 17.29 -4.14 -22.38
N THR A 113 18.51 -4.43 -22.84
CA THR A 113 19.02 -3.95 -24.13
C THR A 113 18.85 -4.97 -25.27
N ASP A 114 18.78 -6.24 -24.90
CA ASP A 114 18.74 -7.37 -25.82
C ASP A 114 18.03 -8.59 -25.23
N SER A 115 17.88 -9.65 -26.03
CA SER A 115 17.24 -10.90 -25.62
C SER A 115 18.02 -11.63 -24.51
N ALA A 116 19.33 -11.44 -24.42
CA ALA A 116 20.15 -12.06 -23.38
C ALA A 116 19.89 -11.41 -22.01
N SER A 117 19.87 -10.08 -21.95
CA SER A 117 19.52 -9.34 -20.75
C SER A 117 18.08 -9.62 -20.29
N ALA A 118 17.12 -9.70 -21.23
CA ALA A 118 15.75 -10.06 -20.94
C ALA A 118 15.65 -11.47 -20.33
N ARG A 119 16.36 -12.44 -20.90
CA ARG A 119 16.40 -13.82 -20.39
C ARG A 119 16.99 -13.87 -18.98
N ARG A 120 18.10 -13.17 -18.71
CA ARG A 120 18.68 -13.09 -17.36
C ARG A 120 17.69 -12.53 -16.34
N ALA A 121 16.98 -11.45 -16.68
CA ALA A 121 15.99 -10.86 -15.79
C ALA A 121 14.82 -11.82 -15.49
N VAL A 122 14.34 -12.54 -16.51
CA VAL A 122 13.32 -13.57 -16.35
C VAL A 122 13.83 -14.72 -15.48
N VAL A 123 15.02 -15.25 -15.73
CA VAL A 123 15.62 -16.34 -14.97
C VAL A 123 15.81 -15.94 -13.49
N ALA A 124 16.22 -14.70 -13.22
CA ALA A 124 16.41 -14.20 -11.86
C ALA A 124 15.13 -14.22 -11.01
N LEU A 125 13.98 -14.17 -11.64
CA LEU A 125 12.68 -14.16 -10.95
C LEU A 125 11.89 -15.46 -11.12
N SER A 126 12.20 -16.24 -12.16
CA SER A 126 11.49 -17.49 -12.44
C SER A 126 11.70 -18.50 -11.33
N GLY A 127 10.61 -19.19 -10.94
CA GLY A 127 10.64 -20.21 -9.88
C GLY A 127 10.57 -19.68 -8.46
N HIS A 128 10.61 -18.35 -8.26
CA HIS A 128 10.34 -17.78 -6.94
C HIS A 128 8.85 -17.85 -6.62
N GLU A 129 8.55 -18.32 -5.41
CA GLU A 129 7.16 -18.38 -4.93
C GLU A 129 6.54 -16.99 -4.93
N GLY A 130 5.35 -16.87 -5.48
CA GLY A 130 4.64 -15.61 -5.58
C GLY A 130 4.87 -14.85 -6.90
N ILE A 131 5.78 -15.26 -7.78
CA ILE A 131 5.87 -14.72 -9.14
C ILE A 131 4.88 -15.47 -10.03
N ASP A 132 3.89 -14.75 -10.57
CA ASP A 132 2.83 -15.32 -11.41
C ASP A 132 3.18 -15.26 -12.90
N SER A 133 3.62 -14.08 -13.39
CA SER A 133 4.05 -13.92 -14.77
C SER A 133 5.06 -12.80 -14.97
N LEU A 134 5.87 -12.95 -16.01
CA LEU A 134 6.95 -12.05 -16.39
C LEU A 134 6.86 -11.74 -17.89
N ALA A 135 6.87 -10.47 -18.27
CA ALA A 135 6.87 -10.05 -19.66
C ALA A 135 7.93 -8.95 -19.90
N PRO A 136 9.08 -9.30 -20.49
CA PRO A 136 10.10 -8.31 -20.85
C PRO A 136 9.68 -7.54 -22.10
N HIS A 137 9.85 -6.22 -22.05
CA HIS A 137 9.58 -5.28 -23.14
C HIS A 137 10.88 -4.56 -23.54
N LEU A 138 11.62 -5.11 -24.50
CA LEU A 138 12.96 -4.61 -24.91
C LEU A 138 12.93 -3.20 -25.45
N ASN A 139 11.98 -2.89 -26.35
CA ASN A 139 11.80 -1.56 -26.95
C ASN A 139 11.48 -0.46 -25.94
N ARG A 140 11.02 -0.83 -24.75
CA ARG A 140 10.68 0.08 -23.65
C ARG A 140 11.63 -0.05 -22.47
N ARG A 141 12.57 -0.99 -22.53
CA ARG A 141 13.54 -1.27 -21.47
C ARG A 141 12.89 -1.48 -20.10
N TYR A 142 11.79 -2.23 -20.04
CA TYR A 142 11.15 -2.56 -18.78
C TYR A 142 10.70 -4.01 -18.71
N LEU A 143 10.63 -4.55 -17.49
CA LEU A 143 10.07 -5.83 -17.17
C LEU A 143 8.70 -5.64 -16.51
N PHE A 144 7.65 -6.18 -17.11
CA PHE A 144 6.35 -6.31 -16.45
C PHE A 144 6.34 -7.56 -15.58
N ILE A 145 5.90 -7.40 -14.33
CA ILE A 145 5.88 -8.45 -13.32
C ILE A 145 4.48 -8.52 -12.71
N ARG A 146 3.88 -9.69 -12.76
CA ARG A 146 2.67 -10.00 -12.01
C ARG A 146 3.04 -10.94 -10.87
N TYR A 147 2.63 -10.62 -9.64
CA TYR A 147 3.06 -11.32 -8.44
C TYR A 147 1.99 -11.31 -7.36
N ASP A 148 2.10 -12.27 -6.42
CA ASP A 148 1.28 -12.36 -5.22
C ASP A 148 1.99 -11.64 -4.05
N ALA A 149 1.44 -10.51 -3.63
CA ALA A 149 2.01 -9.69 -2.56
C ALA A 149 1.98 -10.35 -1.18
N ASN A 150 1.22 -11.43 -0.99
CA ASN A 150 1.27 -12.21 0.25
C ASN A 150 2.48 -13.16 0.30
N ARG A 151 3.09 -13.47 -0.83
CA ARG A 151 4.20 -14.44 -0.95
C ARG A 151 5.53 -13.77 -1.21
N ILE A 152 5.55 -12.72 -2.02
CA ILE A 152 6.76 -11.96 -2.34
C ILE A 152 6.45 -10.46 -2.39
N SER A 153 7.34 -9.64 -1.81
CA SER A 153 7.21 -8.19 -1.82
C SER A 153 7.91 -7.55 -3.01
N LYS A 154 7.54 -6.31 -3.33
CA LYS A 154 8.25 -5.50 -4.33
C LYS A 154 9.74 -5.37 -4.04
N ASP A 155 10.10 -5.22 -2.78
CA ASP A 155 11.50 -5.00 -2.39
C ASP A 155 12.31 -6.28 -2.54
N GLU A 156 11.73 -7.44 -2.25
CA GLU A 156 12.36 -8.74 -2.54
C GLU A 156 12.55 -8.95 -4.04
N ILE A 157 11.53 -8.64 -4.87
CA ILE A 157 11.65 -8.73 -6.34
C ILE A 157 12.77 -7.82 -6.85
N LYS A 158 12.85 -6.59 -6.36
CA LYS A 158 13.92 -5.67 -6.73
C LYS A 158 15.29 -6.18 -6.31
N LYS A 159 15.39 -6.72 -5.10
CA LYS A 159 16.64 -7.29 -4.59
C LYS A 159 17.12 -8.44 -5.48
N LEU A 160 16.25 -9.37 -5.86
CA LEU A 160 16.59 -10.46 -6.78
C LEU A 160 17.15 -9.95 -8.12
N LEU A 161 16.57 -8.88 -8.65
CA LEU A 161 17.05 -8.25 -9.88
C LEU A 161 18.40 -7.53 -9.69
N ILE A 162 18.60 -6.87 -8.55
CA ILE A 162 19.88 -6.24 -8.21
C ILE A 162 20.97 -7.31 -8.06
N ASP A 163 20.68 -8.40 -7.38
CA ASP A 163 21.61 -9.52 -7.20
C ASP A 163 21.96 -10.19 -8.56
N ALA A 164 21.06 -10.10 -9.54
CA ALA A 164 21.31 -10.53 -10.93
C ALA A 164 22.03 -9.49 -11.79
N GLY A 165 22.47 -8.36 -11.20
CA GLY A 165 23.26 -7.31 -11.87
C GLY A 165 22.44 -6.29 -12.64
N PHE A 166 21.15 -6.12 -12.34
CA PHE A 166 20.30 -5.06 -12.88
C PHE A 166 20.20 -3.87 -11.92
N THR A 167 19.89 -2.69 -12.48
CA THR A 167 19.60 -1.47 -11.71
C THR A 167 18.13 -1.07 -11.93
N PRO A 168 17.15 -1.73 -11.25
CA PRO A 168 15.74 -1.40 -11.42
C PRO A 168 15.44 0.01 -10.91
N THR A 169 14.92 0.87 -11.78
CA THR A 169 14.78 2.32 -11.54
C THR A 169 13.47 2.74 -10.88
N SER A 170 12.82 1.89 -10.15
CA SER A 170 11.57 2.24 -9.44
C SER A 170 11.77 2.89 -8.05
N TYR A 171 12.99 3.30 -7.71
CA TYR A 171 13.30 4.06 -6.51
C TYR A 171 13.13 5.56 -6.76
N TYR A 172 11.89 5.99 -6.99
CA TYR A 172 11.62 7.41 -7.05
C TYR A 172 11.11 7.89 -5.69
N THR A 173 11.77 8.89 -5.17
CA THR A 173 11.28 9.67 -4.04
C THR A 173 10.09 10.52 -4.49
N SER A 174 9.18 10.87 -3.59
CA SER A 174 7.95 11.62 -3.89
C SER A 174 8.21 13.01 -4.51
N ASP A 175 9.40 13.57 -4.33
CA ASP A 175 9.86 14.80 -4.96
C ASP A 175 10.17 14.63 -6.44
N LYS A 176 10.61 13.45 -6.89
CA LYS A 176 10.91 13.13 -8.29
C LYS A 176 9.72 12.62 -9.09
N VAL A 177 8.73 12.04 -8.43
CA VAL A 177 7.56 11.44 -9.07
C VAL A 177 6.35 12.35 -8.98
N GLY A 178 5.68 12.53 -10.12
CA GLY A 178 4.38 13.19 -10.22
C GLY A 178 3.26 12.19 -10.50
N TYR A 179 2.06 12.54 -10.10
CA TYR A 179 0.84 11.80 -10.40
C TYR A 179 -0.15 12.71 -11.09
N ALA A 180 -0.70 12.25 -12.21
CA ALA A 180 -1.74 12.98 -12.95
C ALA A 180 -2.92 12.04 -13.25
N LEU A 181 -4.14 12.59 -13.25
CA LEU A 181 -5.36 11.85 -13.56
C LEU A 181 -6.17 12.66 -14.58
N PHE A 182 -6.45 12.06 -15.72
CA PHE A 182 -7.19 12.70 -16.79
C PHE A 182 -8.46 11.93 -17.13
N TYR A 183 -9.49 12.66 -17.57
CA TYR A 183 -10.66 12.09 -18.21
C TYR A 183 -10.41 11.97 -19.71
N ILE A 184 -10.74 10.82 -20.29
CA ILE A 184 -10.61 10.55 -21.73
C ILE A 184 -11.96 10.78 -22.39
N PRO A 185 -12.11 11.73 -23.32
CA PRO A 185 -13.35 12.01 -24.02
C PRO A 185 -13.89 10.78 -24.77
N HIS A 186 -15.19 10.78 -25.01
CA HIS A 186 -15.83 9.76 -25.85
C HIS A 186 -15.24 9.83 -27.27
N GLY A 187 -15.19 8.68 -27.94
CA GLY A 187 -14.64 8.59 -29.31
C GLY A 187 -13.18 8.12 -29.39
N LYS A 188 -12.40 8.20 -28.30
CA LYS A 188 -11.05 7.62 -28.26
C LYS A 188 -11.06 6.17 -27.81
N ASN A 189 -10.24 5.34 -28.45
CA ASN A 189 -9.99 3.97 -28.01
C ASN A 189 -9.11 3.99 -26.74
N LEU A 190 -9.71 3.54 -25.63
CA LEU A 190 -9.08 3.59 -24.32
C LEU A 190 -7.85 2.67 -24.24
N LYS A 191 -7.92 1.49 -24.84
CA LYS A 191 -6.84 0.50 -24.81
C LYS A 191 -5.64 1.01 -25.60
N THR A 192 -5.83 1.44 -26.84
CA THR A 192 -4.78 1.99 -27.68
C THR A 192 -4.12 3.19 -27.01
N LEU A 193 -4.92 4.11 -26.45
CA LEU A 193 -4.37 5.27 -25.75
C LEU A 193 -3.55 4.88 -24.50
N ALA A 194 -4.00 3.88 -23.75
CA ALA A 194 -3.24 3.41 -22.58
C ALA A 194 -1.93 2.72 -23.00
N ASP A 195 -1.96 1.93 -24.07
CA ASP A 195 -0.77 1.28 -24.63
C ASP A 195 0.23 2.34 -25.16
N ASP A 196 -0.23 3.34 -25.91
CA ASP A 196 0.60 4.45 -26.39
C ASP A 196 1.17 5.26 -25.22
N ALA A 197 0.37 5.53 -24.21
CA ALA A 197 0.76 6.31 -23.06
C ALA A 197 1.93 5.70 -22.27
N THR A 198 2.10 4.39 -22.30
CA THR A 198 3.26 3.73 -21.68
C THR A 198 4.57 4.02 -22.43
N THR A 199 4.50 4.52 -23.67
CA THR A 199 5.68 4.91 -24.48
C THR A 199 6.09 6.36 -24.28
N PHE A 200 5.28 7.16 -23.59
CA PHE A 200 5.56 8.57 -23.40
C PHE A 200 6.79 8.76 -22.52
N ASP A 201 7.65 9.66 -22.98
CA ASP A 201 8.90 9.94 -22.27
C ASP A 201 8.64 10.44 -20.85
N GLY A 202 9.34 9.85 -19.87
CA GLY A 202 9.16 10.15 -18.46
C GLY A 202 7.92 9.52 -17.79
N VAL A 203 7.12 8.73 -18.52
CA VAL A 203 6.01 7.97 -17.91
C VAL A 203 6.53 6.65 -17.36
N GLU A 204 6.27 6.42 -16.08
CA GLU A 204 6.70 5.22 -15.35
C GLU A 204 5.59 4.17 -15.23
N ASP A 205 4.35 4.63 -15.06
CA ASP A 205 3.20 3.74 -14.95
C ASP A 205 1.94 4.41 -15.51
N VAL A 206 1.06 3.59 -16.08
CA VAL A 206 -0.24 4.00 -16.61
C VAL A 206 -1.32 3.12 -16.01
N CYS A 207 -2.31 3.73 -15.40
CA CYS A 207 -3.47 3.06 -14.84
C CYS A 207 -4.73 3.52 -15.57
N LEU A 208 -5.40 2.61 -16.28
CA LEU A 208 -6.66 2.88 -16.98
C LEU A 208 -7.84 2.36 -16.15
N ASN A 209 -8.87 3.19 -15.98
CA ASN A 209 -10.16 2.77 -15.49
C ASN A 209 -11.20 2.94 -16.63
N PRO A 210 -11.55 1.86 -17.35
CA PRO A 210 -12.46 1.93 -18.48
C PRO A 210 -13.88 2.36 -18.10
N ALA A 211 -14.35 1.95 -16.91
CA ALA A 211 -15.71 2.26 -16.46
C ALA A 211 -15.94 3.77 -16.22
N THR A 212 -14.89 4.46 -15.73
CA THR A 212 -14.95 5.91 -15.48
C THR A 212 -14.26 6.72 -16.56
N ARG A 213 -13.70 6.09 -17.59
CA ARG A 213 -12.89 6.69 -18.64
C ARG A 213 -11.77 7.58 -18.12
N LYS A 214 -11.13 7.16 -17.02
CA LYS A 214 -10.01 7.89 -16.42
C LYS A 214 -8.71 7.15 -16.64
N ILE A 215 -7.69 7.89 -17.05
CA ILE A 215 -6.30 7.42 -17.17
C ILE A 215 -5.44 8.14 -16.13
N GLY A 216 -4.72 7.36 -15.34
CA GLY A 216 -3.77 7.84 -14.34
C GLY A 216 -2.36 7.61 -14.81
N PHE A 217 -1.47 8.56 -14.54
CA PHE A 217 -0.06 8.51 -14.84
C PHE A 217 0.76 8.61 -13.56
N THR A 218 1.79 7.80 -13.46
CA THR A 218 2.95 8.05 -12.61
C THR A 218 4.08 8.48 -13.54
N TYR A 219 4.70 9.64 -13.30
CA TYR A 219 5.69 10.21 -14.21
C TYR A 219 6.84 10.89 -13.47
N LEU A 220 7.99 10.99 -14.15
CA LEU A 220 9.18 11.70 -13.68
C LEU A 220 9.04 13.20 -13.92
N LYS A 221 9.10 13.98 -12.86
CA LYS A 221 8.93 15.46 -12.91
C LYS A 221 10.05 16.18 -13.63
N ASP A 222 11.23 15.59 -13.66
CA ASP A 222 12.40 16.12 -14.37
C ASP A 222 12.36 15.87 -15.90
N THR A 223 11.59 14.86 -16.33
CA THR A 223 11.49 14.47 -17.74
C THR A 223 10.21 14.98 -18.40
N THR A 224 9.08 14.91 -17.70
CA THR A 224 7.78 15.32 -18.22
C THR A 224 6.97 16.08 -17.18
N SER A 225 5.81 16.61 -17.60
CA SER A 225 4.90 17.34 -16.72
C SER A 225 3.45 16.99 -17.02
N GLU A 226 2.55 17.30 -16.08
CA GLU A 226 1.12 17.10 -16.27
C GLU A 226 0.60 17.76 -17.55
N ASP A 227 1.07 18.98 -17.86
CA ASP A 227 0.66 19.71 -19.08
C ASP A 227 1.17 19.05 -20.35
N LYS A 228 2.38 18.48 -20.36
CA LYS A 228 2.90 17.72 -21.50
C LYS A 228 2.08 16.45 -21.72
N LEU A 229 1.76 15.73 -20.64
CA LEU A 229 0.93 14.53 -20.71
C LEU A 229 -0.50 14.85 -21.18
N ARG A 230 -1.10 15.92 -20.66
CA ARG A 230 -2.43 16.40 -21.07
C ARG A 230 -2.51 16.68 -22.58
N ARG A 231 -1.47 17.25 -23.17
CA ARG A 231 -1.40 17.51 -24.63
C ARG A 231 -1.30 16.24 -25.45
N LYS A 232 -0.63 15.21 -24.95
CA LYS A 232 -0.45 13.94 -25.68
C LYS A 232 -1.72 13.05 -25.66
N ILE A 233 -2.60 13.22 -24.67
CA ILE A 233 -3.83 12.43 -24.55
C ILE A 233 -5.07 13.13 -25.14
N LYS A 234 -4.98 14.41 -25.51
CA LYS A 234 -6.02 15.13 -26.24
C LYS A 234 -6.07 14.71 -27.69
#